data_424e82eb23e5acc1940778b62f08e12f
#
_entry.id   424e82eb23e5acc1940778b62f08e12f
#
_cell.length_a   1.000
_cell.length_b   1.000
_cell.length_c   1.000
_cell.angle_alpha   90.00
_cell.angle_beta   90.00
_cell.angle_gamma   90.00
#
_symmetry.space_group_name_H-M   'P 1'
#
loop_
_entity.id
_entity.type
_entity.pdbx_description
1 polymer ?
#
loop_
_entity_poly.entity_id
_entity_poly.type
_entity_poly.pdbx_seq_one_letter_code
_entity_poly.pdbx_strand_id
1 'polypeptide(L)'
;MLYDTHIAVDWSANGAPKRGKDSIWISGDGARGINPPTRAEAMAWVAERIHRALGAGERLHIGFDFAFGLSRGAGEALLGEAGWRPFWRFLHDNLEEGERNRSNRFEVGERLNARASAEGPFWGHPHQHSYADLSPTRCAKGDMPWPHPFPARRGCDARQRGAQEIWKLAYTGSVGSQMLTGVRALEALRREFAEVAIWPFETRFAEDLAKPVLVTEIYPSARLWDYHRHLDTASVPDEAQVMAVSQRCGEADREGRFRDWLEPSDATSAERAAAIAEEGWILGL
;
A
#
# COMPACT_ATOMS: atom_id res chain seq x y z
N MET A 1 8.37 20.39 -12.87
CA MET A 1 8.76 19.13 -12.21
C MET A 1 8.54 19.31 -10.71
N LEU A 2 7.84 18.39 -10.08
CA LEU A 2 7.51 18.45 -8.64
C LEU A 2 8.52 17.68 -7.80
N TYR A 3 9.07 16.59 -8.33
CA TYR A 3 10.04 15.70 -7.68
C TYR A 3 11.20 15.42 -8.62
N ASP A 4 12.41 15.33 -8.06
CA ASP A 4 13.64 15.10 -8.82
C ASP A 4 13.84 13.62 -9.14
N THR A 5 13.31 12.73 -8.30
CA THR A 5 13.40 11.27 -8.45
C THR A 5 12.06 10.61 -8.14
N HIS A 6 11.70 9.58 -8.92
CA HIS A 6 10.52 8.75 -8.71
C HIS A 6 10.91 7.30 -8.49
N ILE A 7 10.48 6.73 -7.37
CA ILE A 7 10.74 5.34 -6.97
C ILE A 7 9.40 4.59 -6.93
N ALA A 8 9.41 3.34 -7.39
CA ALA A 8 8.30 2.40 -7.23
C ALA A 8 8.76 1.16 -6.46
N VAL A 9 7.94 0.72 -5.52
CA VAL A 9 8.17 -0.44 -4.66
C VAL A 9 6.98 -1.39 -4.83
N ASP A 10 7.22 -2.55 -5.42
CA ASP A 10 6.31 -3.69 -5.36
C ASP A 10 6.55 -4.40 -4.03
N TRP A 11 5.49 -4.51 -3.22
CA TRP A 11 5.59 -4.98 -1.84
C TRP A 11 5.17 -6.43 -1.71
N SER A 12 5.81 -7.17 -0.82
CA SER A 12 5.47 -8.56 -0.56
C SER A 12 5.30 -8.87 0.93
N ALA A 13 4.21 -9.56 1.25
CA ALA A 13 3.95 -10.08 2.59
C ALA A 13 4.49 -11.51 2.83
N ASN A 14 5.41 -12.00 2.01
CA ASN A 14 6.04 -13.31 2.21
C ASN A 14 6.57 -13.45 3.64
N GLY A 15 6.31 -14.60 4.27
CA GLY A 15 6.74 -14.90 5.65
C GLY A 15 8.18 -15.41 5.78
N ALA A 16 8.94 -15.41 4.68
CA ALA A 16 10.34 -15.79 4.62
C ALA A 16 11.05 -14.93 3.56
N PRO A 17 12.39 -14.78 3.64
CA PRO A 17 13.17 -14.11 2.61
C PRO A 17 12.92 -14.73 1.24
N LYS A 18 12.67 -13.89 0.22
CA LYS A 18 12.38 -14.33 -1.14
C LYS A 18 12.95 -13.36 -2.16
N ARG A 19 13.44 -13.89 -3.28
CA ARG A 19 13.85 -13.15 -4.47
C ARG A 19 13.11 -13.67 -5.71
N GLY A 20 13.14 -12.90 -6.78
CA GLY A 20 12.50 -13.24 -8.05
C GLY A 20 11.00 -12.96 -8.04
N LYS A 21 10.23 -13.82 -8.70
CA LYS A 21 8.78 -13.63 -8.86
C LYS A 21 8.04 -13.63 -7.52
N ASP A 22 7.00 -12.80 -7.40
CA ASP A 22 6.17 -12.62 -6.19
C ASP A 22 7.01 -12.25 -4.95
N SER A 23 8.01 -11.40 -5.11
CA SER A 23 8.86 -10.87 -4.03
C SER A 23 8.96 -9.35 -4.12
N ILE A 24 9.74 -8.71 -3.26
CA ILE A 24 9.89 -7.25 -3.27
C ILE A 24 10.78 -6.81 -4.42
N TRP A 25 10.32 -5.83 -5.19
CA TRP A 25 11.09 -5.17 -6.23
C TRP A 25 11.06 -3.65 -6.07
N ILE A 26 12.16 -2.99 -6.35
CA ILE A 26 12.29 -1.53 -6.26
C ILE A 26 12.98 -1.02 -7.51
N SER A 27 12.43 0.02 -8.14
CA SER A 27 13.07 0.72 -9.25
C SER A 27 12.94 2.23 -9.05
N GLY A 28 13.96 2.99 -9.48
CA GLY A 28 13.93 4.45 -9.56
C GLY A 28 14.15 4.92 -10.99
N ASP A 29 13.30 5.85 -11.45
CA ASP A 29 13.36 6.50 -12.77
C ASP A 29 13.49 5.53 -13.96
N GLY A 30 12.89 4.35 -13.86
CA GLY A 30 12.92 3.31 -14.89
C GLY A 30 14.21 2.50 -14.95
N ALA A 31 15.14 2.67 -14.00
CA ALA A 31 16.35 1.86 -13.92
C ALA A 31 16.01 0.38 -13.61
N ARG A 32 16.96 -0.52 -13.89
CA ARG A 32 16.86 -1.93 -13.51
C ARG A 32 16.50 -2.07 -12.03
N GLY A 33 15.54 -2.95 -11.76
CA GLY A 33 15.05 -3.20 -10.43
C GLY A 33 16.10 -3.85 -9.52
N ILE A 34 16.07 -3.49 -8.24
CA ILE A 34 16.73 -4.23 -7.18
C ILE A 34 15.71 -5.13 -6.48
N ASN A 35 16.17 -6.27 -5.96
CA ASN A 35 15.33 -7.30 -5.39
C ASN A 35 15.77 -7.65 -3.96
N PRO A 36 15.42 -6.82 -2.95
CA PRO A 36 15.70 -7.12 -1.55
C PRO A 36 14.97 -8.39 -1.10
N PRO A 37 15.62 -9.32 -0.41
CA PRO A 37 14.98 -10.57 0.02
C PRO A 37 14.00 -10.37 1.17
N THR A 38 14.13 -9.27 1.92
CA THR A 38 13.31 -8.98 3.11
C THR A 38 12.74 -7.56 3.10
N ARG A 39 11.64 -7.36 3.82
CA ARG A 39 11.05 -6.05 4.03
C ARG A 39 11.98 -5.11 4.80
N ALA A 40 12.74 -5.66 5.76
CA ALA A 40 13.73 -4.89 6.50
C ALA A 40 14.81 -4.31 5.57
N GLU A 41 15.37 -5.13 4.65
CA GLU A 41 16.35 -4.66 3.66
C GLU A 41 15.74 -3.65 2.68
N ALA A 42 14.48 -3.86 2.25
CA ALA A 42 13.79 -2.93 1.39
C ALA A 42 13.60 -1.56 2.06
N MET A 43 13.14 -1.54 3.32
CA MET A 43 12.94 -0.28 4.06
C MET A 43 14.25 0.40 4.42
N ALA A 44 15.32 -0.34 4.73
CA ALA A 44 16.65 0.23 4.93
C ALA A 44 17.14 0.94 3.65
N TRP A 45 16.93 0.32 2.49
CA TRP A 45 17.26 0.96 1.21
C TRP A 45 16.43 2.23 0.96
N VAL A 46 15.13 2.19 1.25
CA VAL A 46 14.24 3.37 1.12
C VAL A 46 14.70 4.50 2.05
N ALA A 47 15.00 4.21 3.32
CA ALA A 47 15.49 5.19 4.28
C ALA A 47 16.80 5.83 3.82
N GLU A 48 17.74 5.04 3.31
CA GLU A 48 18.98 5.54 2.74
C GLU A 48 18.76 6.47 1.53
N ARG A 49 17.78 6.14 0.66
CA ARG A 49 17.41 7.03 -0.47
C ARG A 49 16.80 8.35 0.00
N ILE A 50 15.98 8.32 1.06
CA ILE A 50 15.44 9.54 1.67
C ILE A 50 16.57 10.39 2.26
N HIS A 51 17.47 9.80 3.03
CA HIS A 51 18.63 10.53 3.59
C HIS A 51 19.46 11.21 2.49
N ARG A 52 19.74 10.52 1.38
CA ARG A 52 20.49 11.08 0.26
C ARG A 52 19.76 12.24 -0.40
N ALA A 53 18.48 12.09 -0.69
CA ALA A 53 17.68 13.13 -1.31
C ALA A 53 17.62 14.38 -0.42
N LEU A 54 17.34 14.21 0.88
CA LEU A 54 17.30 15.31 1.84
C LEU A 54 18.68 16.00 1.96
N GLY A 55 19.76 15.23 2.00
CA GLY A 55 21.12 15.76 2.05
C GLY A 55 21.54 16.53 0.79
N ALA A 56 20.96 16.19 -0.36
CA ALA A 56 21.17 16.89 -1.65
C ALA A 56 20.19 18.05 -1.87
N GLY A 57 19.19 18.23 -1.02
CA GLY A 57 18.09 19.20 -1.22
C GLY A 57 17.12 18.80 -2.34
N GLU A 58 17.07 17.51 -2.68
CA GLU A 58 16.22 16.94 -3.72
C GLU A 58 14.83 16.57 -3.18
N ARG A 59 13.85 16.59 -4.05
CA ARG A 59 12.49 16.14 -3.77
C ARG A 59 12.29 14.71 -4.29
N LEU A 60 11.69 13.85 -3.48
CA LEU A 60 11.57 12.43 -3.76
C LEU A 60 10.10 11.97 -3.72
N HIS A 61 9.66 11.27 -4.76
CA HIS A 61 8.39 10.54 -4.78
C HIS A 61 8.64 9.04 -4.67
N ILE A 62 7.88 8.33 -3.81
CA ILE A 62 7.97 6.89 -3.60
C ILE A 62 6.56 6.30 -3.65
N GLY A 63 6.28 5.44 -4.64
CA GLY A 63 5.03 4.68 -4.74
C GLY A 63 5.18 3.27 -4.15
N PHE A 64 4.22 2.84 -3.32
CA PHE A 64 4.17 1.47 -2.77
C PHE A 64 2.93 0.72 -3.25
N ASP A 65 3.11 -0.55 -3.64
CA ASP A 65 2.04 -1.45 -4.07
C ASP A 65 1.37 -2.17 -2.90
N PHE A 66 0.61 -1.43 -2.13
CA PHE A 66 -0.37 -1.96 -1.17
C PHE A 66 -1.34 -0.88 -0.74
N ALA A 67 -2.50 -1.30 -0.22
CA ALA A 67 -3.53 -0.40 0.28
C ALA A 67 -3.05 0.39 1.51
N PHE A 68 -3.27 1.70 1.53
CA PHE A 68 -2.83 2.56 2.64
C PHE A 68 -3.87 2.68 3.76
N GLY A 69 -5.12 2.36 3.49
CA GLY A 69 -6.19 2.53 4.47
C GLY A 69 -7.26 1.44 4.41
N LEU A 70 -8.17 1.51 5.36
CA LEU A 70 -9.35 0.67 5.46
C LEU A 70 -10.51 1.26 4.65
N SER A 71 -11.53 0.46 4.32
CA SER A 71 -12.79 0.98 3.79
C SER A 71 -13.42 1.95 4.80
N ARG A 72 -14.04 3.02 4.33
CA ARG A 72 -14.66 4.07 5.16
C ARG A 72 -15.58 3.48 6.24
N GLY A 73 -15.38 3.90 7.49
CA GLY A 73 -16.13 3.43 8.65
C GLY A 73 -15.59 2.14 9.26
N ALA A 74 -14.62 1.46 8.63
CA ALA A 74 -14.05 0.24 9.19
C ALA A 74 -13.16 0.53 10.40
N GLY A 75 -12.45 1.65 10.43
CA GLY A 75 -11.65 2.07 11.58
C GLY A 75 -12.52 2.26 12.83
N GLU A 76 -13.65 2.97 12.71
CA GLU A 76 -14.61 3.11 13.81
C GLU A 76 -15.13 1.74 14.28
N ALA A 77 -15.52 0.88 13.33
CA ALA A 77 -16.09 -0.43 13.66
C ALA A 77 -15.09 -1.41 14.31
N LEU A 78 -13.81 -1.35 13.91
CA LEU A 78 -12.78 -2.32 14.33
C LEU A 78 -11.86 -1.76 15.45
N LEU A 79 -11.73 -0.45 15.56
CA LEU A 79 -10.82 0.19 16.52
C LEU A 79 -11.53 1.12 17.51
N GLY A 80 -12.81 1.50 17.22
CA GLY A 80 -13.55 2.49 17.98
C GLY A 80 -13.10 3.93 17.71
N GLU A 81 -12.26 4.14 16.71
CA GLU A 81 -11.75 5.44 16.29
C GLU A 81 -11.76 5.54 14.77
N ALA A 82 -12.38 6.60 14.23
CA ALA A 82 -12.42 6.87 12.79
C ALA A 82 -11.07 7.40 12.26
N GLY A 83 -10.83 7.15 10.96
CA GLY A 83 -9.70 7.70 10.22
C GLY A 83 -8.48 6.78 10.14
N TRP A 84 -7.53 7.18 9.30
CA TRP A 84 -6.36 6.37 8.98
C TRP A 84 -5.32 6.28 10.12
N ARG A 85 -5.13 7.36 10.91
CA ARG A 85 -4.09 7.42 11.97
C ARG A 85 -4.26 6.38 13.08
N PRO A 86 -5.47 6.11 13.61
CA PRO A 86 -5.68 5.04 14.61
C PRO A 86 -5.26 3.68 14.07
N PHE A 87 -5.60 3.36 12.80
CA PHE A 87 -5.21 2.11 12.16
C PHE A 87 -3.69 1.98 12.00
N TRP A 88 -3.01 3.03 11.52
CA TRP A 88 -1.56 3.05 11.35
C TRP A 88 -0.83 2.89 12.68
N ARG A 89 -1.25 3.62 13.72
CA ARG A 89 -0.71 3.47 15.09
C ARG A 89 -0.94 2.06 15.62
N PHE A 90 -2.15 1.54 15.48
CA PHE A 90 -2.48 0.18 15.93
C PHE A 90 -1.56 -0.86 15.30
N LEU A 91 -1.33 -0.79 13.98
CA LEU A 91 -0.43 -1.71 13.30
C LEU A 91 1.04 -1.55 13.75
N HIS A 92 1.51 -0.32 13.89
CA HIS A 92 2.86 -0.07 14.37
C HIS A 92 3.10 -0.66 15.77
N ASP A 93 2.12 -0.53 16.66
CA ASP A 93 2.25 -0.91 18.05
C ASP A 93 1.95 -2.41 18.30
N ASN A 94 1.27 -3.10 17.40
CA ASN A 94 0.81 -4.48 17.59
C ASN A 94 1.35 -5.47 16.55
N LEU A 95 1.81 -5.02 15.38
CA LEU A 95 2.37 -5.92 14.37
C LEU A 95 3.87 -6.04 14.58
N GLU A 96 4.27 -7.20 15.07
CA GLU A 96 5.66 -7.59 15.20
C GLU A 96 6.20 -8.12 13.87
N GLU A 97 7.40 -7.70 13.52
CA GLU A 97 8.08 -8.14 12.32
C GLU A 97 9.55 -8.47 12.61
N GLY A 98 9.92 -9.70 12.31
CA GLY A 98 11.29 -10.18 12.46
C GLY A 98 12.12 -9.93 11.19
N GLU A 99 13.45 -9.92 11.34
CA GLU A 99 14.43 -9.66 10.28
C GLU A 99 14.25 -10.55 9.03
N ARG A 100 13.69 -11.76 9.19
CA ARG A 100 13.46 -12.74 8.13
C ARG A 100 12.02 -12.75 7.62
N ASN A 101 11.31 -11.64 7.65
CA ASN A 101 9.92 -11.50 7.19
C ASN A 101 8.85 -12.24 8.01
N ARG A 102 9.19 -12.87 9.13
CA ARG A 102 8.18 -13.43 10.03
C ARG A 102 7.38 -12.31 10.65
N SER A 103 6.07 -12.46 10.70
CA SER A 103 5.19 -11.48 11.34
C SER A 103 3.99 -12.18 11.97
N ASN A 104 3.42 -11.55 12.99
CA ASN A 104 2.19 -11.94 13.66
C ASN A 104 0.93 -11.37 12.98
N ARG A 105 0.95 -11.15 11.65
CA ARG A 105 -0.14 -10.50 10.92
C ARG A 105 -1.49 -11.23 11.00
N PHE A 106 -1.47 -12.55 11.17
CA PHE A 106 -2.69 -13.34 11.32
C PHE A 106 -3.32 -13.09 12.70
N GLU A 107 -2.52 -13.07 13.75
CA GLU A 107 -2.92 -12.73 15.11
C GLU A 107 -3.41 -11.28 15.21
N VAL A 108 -2.81 -10.36 14.43
CA VAL A 108 -3.28 -8.98 14.33
C VAL A 108 -4.63 -8.91 13.61
N GLY A 109 -4.82 -9.66 12.51
CA GLY A 109 -6.10 -9.78 11.82
C GLY A 109 -7.19 -10.37 12.71
N GLU A 110 -6.88 -11.42 13.48
CA GLU A 110 -7.77 -12.02 14.46
C GLU A 110 -8.19 -11.00 15.54
N ARG A 111 -7.25 -10.25 16.11
CA ARG A 111 -7.54 -9.19 17.10
C ARG A 111 -8.44 -8.08 16.56
N LEU A 112 -8.30 -7.71 15.30
CA LEU A 112 -9.19 -6.76 14.63
C LEU A 112 -10.58 -7.37 14.44
N ASN A 113 -10.65 -8.63 14.01
CA ASN A 113 -11.90 -9.35 13.82
C ASN A 113 -12.69 -9.54 15.12
N ALA A 114 -12.03 -9.81 16.24
CA ALA A 114 -12.67 -9.98 17.55
C ALA A 114 -13.47 -8.75 18.02
N ARG A 115 -13.25 -7.59 17.39
CA ARG A 115 -13.99 -6.34 17.66
C ARG A 115 -15.15 -6.10 16.69
N ALA A 116 -15.25 -6.90 15.62
CA ALA A 116 -16.32 -6.77 14.66
C ALA A 116 -17.67 -7.26 15.25
N SER A 117 -18.77 -6.66 14.79
CA SER A 117 -20.13 -7.03 15.21
C SER A 117 -20.68 -8.32 14.58
N ALA A 118 -19.93 -8.90 13.65
CA ALA A 118 -20.24 -10.14 12.94
C ALA A 118 -18.94 -10.93 12.73
N GLU A 119 -18.99 -12.08 12.03
CA GLU A 119 -17.78 -12.78 11.57
C GLU A 119 -16.86 -11.77 10.89
N GLY A 120 -15.62 -11.66 11.37
CA GLY A 120 -14.73 -10.55 11.04
C GLY A 120 -14.43 -10.38 9.56
N PRO A 121 -14.08 -9.17 9.11
CA PRO A 121 -13.82 -8.89 7.71
C PRO A 121 -12.52 -9.56 7.22
N PHE A 122 -11.49 -9.67 8.05
CA PHE A 122 -10.25 -10.36 7.68
C PHE A 122 -10.47 -11.86 7.60
N TRP A 123 -9.85 -12.51 6.60
CA TRP A 123 -9.98 -13.93 6.35
C TRP A 123 -8.74 -14.50 5.63
N GLY A 124 -8.62 -15.82 5.68
CA GLY A 124 -7.52 -16.54 5.08
C GLY A 124 -6.35 -16.67 6.03
N HIS A 125 -5.99 -17.91 6.35
CA HIS A 125 -4.80 -18.27 7.13
C HIS A 125 -4.26 -19.62 6.67
N PRO A 126 -2.99 -19.95 6.93
CA PRO A 126 -2.45 -21.27 6.63
C PRO A 126 -3.24 -22.37 7.33
N HIS A 127 -3.58 -23.45 6.62
CA HIS A 127 -4.44 -24.53 7.13
C HIS A 127 -3.91 -25.25 8.36
N GLN A 128 -2.59 -25.19 8.61
CA GLN A 128 -1.97 -25.77 9.80
C GLN A 128 -2.17 -24.95 11.09
N HIS A 129 -2.73 -23.75 10.99
CA HIS A 129 -3.06 -22.87 12.10
C HIS A 129 -4.56 -22.80 12.33
N SER A 130 -4.96 -22.56 13.56
CA SER A 130 -6.35 -22.34 13.95
C SER A 130 -6.43 -21.05 14.76
N TYR A 131 -7.42 -20.22 14.42
CA TYR A 131 -7.70 -18.94 15.04
C TYR A 131 -9.17 -18.91 15.45
N ALA A 132 -9.48 -18.27 16.57
CA ALA A 132 -10.85 -18.19 17.07
C ALA A 132 -11.72 -17.23 16.22
N ASP A 133 -11.14 -16.09 15.86
CA ASP A 133 -11.83 -14.99 15.15
C ASP A 133 -11.27 -14.72 13.74
N LEU A 134 -10.50 -15.63 13.16
CA LEU A 134 -9.99 -15.52 11.80
C LEU A 134 -10.37 -16.75 10.98
N SER A 135 -11.38 -16.61 10.14
CA SER A 135 -11.87 -17.67 9.26
C SER A 135 -10.86 -17.97 8.12
N PRO A 136 -10.70 -19.26 7.71
CA PRO A 136 -9.95 -19.59 6.50
C PRO A 136 -10.62 -19.12 5.22
N THR A 137 -11.89 -18.73 5.27
CA THR A 137 -12.69 -18.32 4.13
C THR A 137 -13.40 -17.00 4.41
N ARG A 138 -13.75 -16.27 3.34
CA ARG A 138 -14.50 -15.00 3.41
C ARG A 138 -15.87 -15.19 4.08
N CYS A 139 -16.23 -14.27 4.98
CA CYS A 139 -17.49 -14.29 5.73
C CYS A 139 -18.76 -14.21 4.85
N ALA A 140 -18.70 -13.50 3.72
CA ALA A 140 -19.77 -13.45 2.74
C ALA A 140 -19.37 -14.24 1.49
N LYS A 141 -20.14 -15.31 1.16
CA LYS A 141 -19.90 -16.19 0.01
C LYS A 141 -21.09 -16.17 -0.94
N GLY A 142 -20.84 -16.20 -2.24
CA GLY A 142 -21.88 -16.17 -3.26
C GLY A 142 -22.76 -14.94 -3.10
N ASP A 143 -24.08 -15.15 -3.02
CA ASP A 143 -25.07 -14.08 -2.91
C ASP A 143 -25.30 -13.60 -1.46
N MET A 144 -24.53 -14.09 -0.48
CA MET A 144 -24.66 -13.62 0.91
C MET A 144 -24.23 -12.16 0.99
N PRO A 145 -25.03 -11.28 1.64
CA PRO A 145 -24.67 -9.89 1.81
C PRO A 145 -23.44 -9.74 2.70
N TRP A 146 -22.66 -8.70 2.44
CA TRP A 146 -21.57 -8.31 3.30
C TRP A 146 -22.10 -7.89 4.68
N PRO A 147 -21.67 -8.53 5.79
CA PRO A 147 -22.36 -8.42 7.08
C PRO A 147 -21.93 -7.19 7.91
N HIS A 148 -21.01 -6.35 7.41
CA HIS A 148 -20.46 -5.23 8.16
C HIS A 148 -21.09 -3.90 7.77
N PRO A 149 -21.11 -2.88 8.68
CA PRO A 149 -21.66 -1.55 8.41
C PRO A 149 -20.82 -0.70 7.47
N PHE A 150 -19.65 -1.17 7.07
CA PHE A 150 -18.72 -0.52 6.15
C PHE A 150 -18.60 -1.30 4.83
N PRO A 151 -18.21 -0.67 3.71
CA PRO A 151 -18.07 -1.36 2.43
C PRO A 151 -16.99 -2.44 2.44
N ALA A 152 -17.20 -3.52 1.67
CA ALA A 152 -16.19 -4.56 1.46
C ALA A 152 -14.95 -4.05 0.69
N ARG A 153 -15.12 -2.98 -0.10
CA ARG A 153 -14.06 -2.35 -0.92
C ARG A 153 -13.97 -0.87 -0.63
N ARG A 154 -12.76 -0.33 -0.71
CA ARG A 154 -12.53 1.11 -0.76
C ARG A 154 -13.05 1.70 -2.08
N GLY A 155 -13.28 3.01 -2.13
CA GLY A 155 -13.74 3.68 -3.34
C GLY A 155 -12.79 3.47 -4.53
N CYS A 156 -11.48 3.59 -4.34
CA CYS A 156 -10.48 3.35 -5.38
C CYS A 156 -10.43 1.89 -5.84
N ASP A 157 -10.57 0.91 -4.94
CA ASP A 157 -10.57 -0.52 -5.32
C ASP A 157 -11.80 -0.89 -6.17
N ALA A 158 -12.93 -0.21 -5.95
CA ALA A 158 -14.14 -0.42 -6.75
C ALA A 158 -13.98 0.11 -8.18
N ARG A 159 -13.17 1.15 -8.38
CA ARG A 159 -12.87 1.77 -9.68
C ARG A 159 -11.75 1.03 -10.43
N GLN A 160 -10.73 0.56 -9.71
CA GLN A 160 -9.58 -0.10 -10.32
C GLN A 160 -9.94 -1.54 -10.72
N ARG A 161 -9.95 -1.80 -12.05
CA ARG A 161 -10.16 -3.15 -12.55
C ARG A 161 -9.07 -4.11 -12.06
N GLY A 162 -9.49 -5.22 -11.45
CA GLY A 162 -8.59 -6.25 -10.93
C GLY A 162 -8.15 -6.05 -9.48
N ALA A 163 -8.38 -4.86 -8.89
CA ALA A 163 -8.10 -4.65 -7.48
C ALA A 163 -8.93 -5.60 -6.61
N GLN A 164 -8.30 -6.14 -5.57
CA GLN A 164 -8.91 -7.08 -4.63
C GLN A 164 -9.36 -6.35 -3.37
N GLU A 165 -10.22 -7.02 -2.59
CA GLU A 165 -10.58 -6.56 -1.25
C GLU A 165 -9.36 -6.62 -0.31
N ILE A 166 -9.23 -5.65 0.58
CA ILE A 166 -8.12 -5.53 1.53
C ILE A 166 -8.15 -6.55 2.68
N TRP A 167 -9.12 -7.43 2.73
CA TRP A 167 -9.40 -8.29 3.88
C TRP A 167 -8.74 -9.67 3.83
N LYS A 168 -8.22 -10.08 2.69
CA LYS A 168 -7.60 -11.39 2.50
C LYS A 168 -6.15 -11.43 3.00
N LEU A 169 -5.83 -12.35 3.93
CA LEU A 169 -4.50 -12.46 4.56
C LEU A 169 -3.62 -13.59 4.02
N ALA A 170 -4.16 -14.62 3.39
CA ALA A 170 -3.36 -15.73 2.90
C ALA A 170 -3.67 -16.10 1.44
N TYR A 171 -2.71 -16.78 0.81
CA TYR A 171 -2.75 -17.28 -0.56
C TYR A 171 -2.76 -16.18 -1.62
N THR A 172 -2.86 -16.56 -2.90
CA THR A 172 -2.84 -15.64 -4.04
C THR A 172 -3.84 -14.50 -3.84
N GLY A 173 -3.38 -13.25 -4.02
CA GLY A 173 -4.17 -12.06 -3.83
C GLY A 173 -4.37 -11.68 -2.34
N SER A 174 -3.41 -11.98 -1.48
CA SER A 174 -3.43 -11.62 -0.05
C SER A 174 -3.09 -10.14 0.19
N VAL A 175 -3.86 -9.23 -0.42
CA VAL A 175 -3.69 -7.78 -0.32
C VAL A 175 -3.74 -7.30 1.14
N GLY A 176 -4.57 -7.91 1.99
CA GLY A 176 -4.62 -7.58 3.42
C GLY A 176 -3.30 -7.80 4.14
N SER A 177 -2.59 -8.88 3.84
CA SER A 177 -1.25 -9.09 4.41
C SER A 177 -0.23 -8.05 3.94
N GLN A 178 -0.29 -7.65 2.68
CA GLN A 178 0.56 -6.57 2.15
C GLN A 178 0.22 -5.25 2.85
N MET A 179 -1.06 -4.93 2.99
CA MET A 179 -1.53 -3.75 3.71
C MET A 179 -1.04 -3.74 5.17
N LEU A 180 -1.27 -4.81 5.93
CA LEU A 180 -0.88 -4.85 7.35
C LEU A 180 0.62 -4.63 7.54
N THR A 181 1.46 -5.36 6.79
CA THR A 181 2.93 -5.23 6.89
C THR A 181 3.44 -3.93 6.31
N GLY A 182 2.86 -3.45 5.21
CA GLY A 182 3.27 -2.23 4.53
C GLY A 182 2.92 -0.97 5.32
N VAL A 183 1.70 -0.87 5.81
CA VAL A 183 1.26 0.27 6.65
C VAL A 183 2.09 0.38 7.93
N ARG A 184 2.40 -0.75 8.57
CA ARG A 184 3.31 -0.78 9.72
C ARG A 184 4.69 -0.19 9.37
N ALA A 185 5.23 -0.58 8.21
CA ALA A 185 6.52 -0.10 7.74
C ALA A 185 6.48 1.41 7.41
N LEU A 186 5.40 1.88 6.75
CA LEU A 186 5.23 3.31 6.45
C LEU A 186 5.02 4.17 7.70
N GLU A 187 4.32 3.66 8.74
CA GLU A 187 4.20 4.42 9.99
C GLU A 187 5.56 4.55 10.69
N ALA A 188 6.41 3.52 10.66
CA ALA A 188 7.77 3.63 11.16
C ALA A 188 8.58 4.67 10.38
N LEU A 189 8.51 4.63 9.03
CA LEU A 189 9.18 5.61 8.16
C LEU A 189 8.71 7.05 8.43
N ARG A 190 7.40 7.26 8.57
CA ARG A 190 6.80 8.57 8.84
C ARG A 190 7.20 9.13 10.22
N ARG A 191 7.45 8.25 11.21
CA ARG A 191 7.96 8.65 12.54
C ARG A 191 9.44 8.99 12.50
N GLU A 192 10.20 8.32 11.65
CA GLU A 192 11.64 8.57 11.49
C GLU A 192 11.92 9.86 10.71
N PHE A 193 11.13 10.14 9.65
CA PHE A 193 11.32 11.28 8.76
C PHE A 193 10.14 12.24 8.82
N ALA A 194 10.33 13.39 9.48
CA ALA A 194 9.32 14.45 9.54
C ALA A 194 9.02 15.08 8.16
N GLU A 195 9.95 14.93 7.21
CA GLU A 195 9.91 15.40 5.84
C GLU A 195 9.01 14.56 4.93
N VAL A 196 8.57 13.38 5.37
CA VAL A 196 7.66 12.49 4.62
C VAL A 196 6.22 12.94 4.74
N ALA A 197 5.52 13.03 3.62
CA ALA A 197 4.08 13.18 3.55
C ALA A 197 3.43 11.93 2.93
N ILE A 198 2.36 11.45 3.53
CA ILE A 198 1.56 10.32 3.04
C ILE A 198 0.37 10.86 2.25
N TRP A 199 0.36 10.62 0.96
CA TRP A 199 -0.74 10.97 0.07
C TRP A 199 -1.87 9.92 0.14
N PRO A 200 -3.15 10.30 0.07
CA PRO A 200 -3.69 11.66 0.10
C PRO A 200 -3.96 12.19 1.50
N PHE A 201 -3.65 11.43 2.55
CA PHE A 201 -4.02 11.70 3.93
C PHE A 201 -3.47 13.03 4.46
N GLU A 202 -2.18 13.29 4.25
CA GLU A 202 -1.49 14.47 4.77
C GLU A 202 -1.40 15.60 3.75
N THR A 203 -1.59 15.28 2.46
CA THR A 203 -1.50 16.23 1.36
C THR A 203 -2.84 16.73 0.86
N ARG A 204 -3.96 16.08 1.27
CA ARG A 204 -5.30 16.37 0.77
C ARG A 204 -5.36 16.37 -0.76
N PHE A 205 -4.87 15.27 -1.36
CA PHE A 205 -4.51 15.15 -2.77
C PHE A 205 -3.34 16.09 -3.11
N ALA A 206 -3.49 17.07 -4.01
CA ALA A 206 -2.42 17.99 -4.36
C ALA A 206 -2.54 19.38 -3.70
N GLU A 207 -3.36 19.51 -2.63
CA GLU A 207 -3.52 20.81 -1.92
C GLU A 207 -2.23 21.19 -1.16
N ASP A 208 -1.58 20.23 -0.50
CA ASP A 208 -0.34 20.47 0.26
C ASP A 208 0.77 19.50 -0.17
N LEU A 209 1.67 19.98 -1.00
CA LEU A 209 2.87 19.27 -1.47
C LEU A 209 4.16 19.92 -0.94
N ALA A 210 4.10 20.58 0.21
CA ALA A 210 5.25 21.33 0.75
C ALA A 210 6.42 20.41 1.19
N LYS A 211 6.12 19.22 1.72
CA LYS A 211 7.15 18.30 2.18
C LYS A 211 7.97 17.74 1.00
N PRO A 212 9.30 17.58 1.17
CA PRO A 212 10.17 17.14 0.09
C PRO A 212 10.01 15.67 -0.30
N VAL A 213 9.50 14.82 0.59
CA VAL A 213 9.29 13.40 0.31
C VAL A 213 7.79 13.07 0.28
N LEU A 214 7.30 12.58 -0.86
CA LEU A 214 5.92 12.15 -1.04
C LEU A 214 5.84 10.64 -1.15
N VAL A 215 4.98 10.01 -0.35
CA VAL A 215 4.67 8.59 -0.43
C VAL A 215 3.25 8.40 -0.93
N THR A 216 3.07 7.58 -1.99
CA THR A 216 1.78 7.29 -2.61
C THR A 216 1.49 5.79 -2.67
N GLU A 217 0.22 5.44 -2.71
CA GLU A 217 -0.21 4.09 -3.10
C GLU A 217 -0.20 3.98 -4.63
N ILE A 218 0.37 2.91 -5.16
CA ILE A 218 0.37 2.59 -6.58
C ILE A 218 -0.27 1.21 -6.84
N TYR A 219 -0.70 0.97 -8.08
CA TYR A 219 -1.17 -0.32 -8.55
C TYR A 219 -0.41 -0.68 -9.83
N PRO A 220 0.76 -1.35 -9.74
CA PRO A 220 1.72 -1.48 -10.84
C PRO A 220 1.21 -2.24 -12.06
N SER A 221 0.19 -3.11 -11.89
CA SER A 221 -0.45 -3.80 -13.02
C SER A 221 -1.53 -2.97 -13.73
N ALA A 222 -1.79 -1.71 -13.31
CA ALA A 222 -2.71 -0.84 -14.01
C ALA A 222 -2.24 -0.52 -15.44
N ARG A 223 -3.21 -0.39 -16.35
CA ARG A 223 -2.91 -0.07 -17.77
C ARG A 223 -2.17 1.26 -17.96
N LEU A 224 -2.30 2.18 -17.02
CA LEU A 224 -1.62 3.47 -17.01
C LEU A 224 -0.10 3.33 -17.20
N TRP A 225 0.50 2.30 -16.62
CA TRP A 225 1.95 2.14 -16.57
C TRP A 225 2.54 1.49 -17.81
N ASP A 226 1.77 0.68 -18.58
CA ASP A 226 2.23 -0.02 -19.79
C ASP A 226 3.54 -0.83 -19.57
N TYR A 227 3.57 -1.60 -18.48
CA TYR A 227 4.76 -2.37 -18.07
C TYR A 227 5.24 -3.39 -19.08
N HIS A 228 4.42 -3.73 -20.09
CA HIS A 228 4.79 -4.66 -21.16
C HIS A 228 6.04 -4.23 -21.92
N ARG A 229 6.33 -2.92 -21.97
CA ARG A 229 7.55 -2.37 -22.60
C ARG A 229 8.84 -2.78 -21.93
N HIS A 230 8.78 -3.23 -20.68
CA HIS A 230 9.94 -3.62 -19.88
C HIS A 230 10.12 -5.13 -19.78
N LEU A 231 9.19 -5.96 -20.29
CA LEU A 231 9.23 -7.43 -20.15
C LEU A 231 10.48 -8.05 -20.78
N ASP A 232 10.96 -7.51 -21.88
CA ASP A 232 12.16 -8.04 -22.57
C ASP A 232 13.47 -7.74 -21.82
N THR A 233 13.47 -6.76 -20.94
CA THR A 233 14.66 -6.35 -20.18
C THR A 233 14.61 -6.75 -18.72
N ALA A 234 13.44 -6.93 -18.15
CA ALA A 234 13.23 -7.33 -16.78
C ALA A 234 13.44 -8.84 -16.58
N SER A 235 13.84 -9.25 -15.38
CA SER A 235 14.03 -10.67 -15.03
C SER A 235 12.71 -11.39 -14.79
N VAL A 236 11.71 -10.65 -14.29
CA VAL A 236 10.35 -11.11 -13.96
C VAL A 236 9.34 -9.97 -14.19
N PRO A 237 8.03 -10.28 -14.35
CA PRO A 237 7.02 -9.23 -14.53
C PRO A 237 6.99 -8.18 -13.41
N ASP A 238 7.25 -8.56 -12.16
CA ASP A 238 7.24 -7.66 -11.01
C ASP A 238 8.34 -6.58 -11.16
N GLU A 239 9.53 -6.95 -11.65
CA GLU A 239 10.59 -5.98 -11.99
C GLU A 239 10.13 -5.02 -13.10
N ALA A 240 9.51 -5.55 -14.16
CA ALA A 240 8.99 -4.73 -15.26
C ALA A 240 7.95 -3.71 -14.79
N GLN A 241 7.11 -4.09 -13.85
CA GLN A 241 6.07 -3.24 -13.28
C GLN A 241 6.67 -2.05 -12.53
N VAL A 242 7.63 -2.26 -11.61
CA VAL A 242 8.24 -1.14 -10.87
C VAL A 242 9.09 -0.23 -11.78
N MET A 243 9.75 -0.80 -12.79
CA MET A 243 10.46 -0.01 -13.82
C MET A 243 9.48 0.91 -14.57
N ALA A 244 8.36 0.36 -15.01
CA ALA A 244 7.35 1.13 -15.74
C ALA A 244 6.74 2.25 -14.90
N VAL A 245 6.34 1.95 -13.65
CA VAL A 245 5.75 2.94 -12.75
C VAL A 245 6.72 4.09 -12.50
N SER A 246 7.96 3.80 -12.07
CA SER A 246 8.94 4.84 -11.76
C SER A 246 9.30 5.69 -12.99
N GLN A 247 9.47 5.07 -14.16
CA GLN A 247 9.72 5.78 -15.42
C GLN A 247 8.55 6.70 -15.80
N ARG A 248 7.32 6.17 -15.79
CA ARG A 248 6.12 6.91 -16.19
C ARG A 248 5.82 8.09 -15.25
N CYS A 249 6.07 7.91 -13.95
CA CYS A 249 5.98 9.01 -12.99
C CYS A 249 6.98 10.13 -13.34
N GLY A 250 8.23 9.80 -13.61
CA GLY A 250 9.25 10.76 -14.00
C GLY A 250 8.96 11.45 -15.35
N GLU A 251 8.46 10.71 -16.35
CA GLU A 251 8.01 11.27 -17.62
C GLU A 251 6.86 12.27 -17.43
N ALA A 252 5.82 11.86 -16.69
CA ALA A 252 4.66 12.69 -16.43
C ALA A 252 5.02 13.96 -15.65
N ASP A 253 5.98 13.86 -14.72
CA ASP A 253 6.42 15.04 -13.95
C ASP A 253 7.24 16.02 -14.79
N ARG A 254 8.13 15.54 -15.66
CA ARG A 254 8.83 16.39 -16.64
C ARG A 254 7.88 17.11 -17.61
N GLU A 255 6.77 16.45 -17.94
CA GLU A 255 5.71 17.00 -18.80
C GLU A 255 4.69 17.86 -18.04
N GLY A 256 4.82 18.01 -16.72
CA GLY A 256 3.90 18.78 -15.88
C GLY A 256 2.57 18.08 -15.56
N ARG A 257 2.41 16.80 -15.94
CA ARG A 257 1.16 16.02 -15.77
C ARG A 257 1.10 15.21 -14.45
N PHE A 258 2.21 15.08 -13.73
CA PHE A 258 2.22 14.28 -12.50
C PHE A 258 1.27 14.84 -11.43
N ARG A 259 1.10 16.18 -11.39
CA ARG A 259 0.14 16.82 -10.50
C ARG A 259 -1.30 16.36 -10.78
N ASP A 260 -1.65 16.15 -12.05
CA ASP A 260 -3.00 15.68 -12.42
C ASP A 260 -3.28 14.28 -11.89
N TRP A 261 -2.24 13.43 -11.78
CA TRP A 261 -2.38 12.10 -11.18
C TRP A 261 -2.54 12.11 -9.65
N LEU A 262 -2.13 13.20 -9.01
CA LEU A 262 -2.37 13.44 -7.58
C LEU A 262 -3.77 14.01 -7.31
N GLU A 263 -4.53 14.39 -8.36
CA GLU A 263 -5.87 14.97 -8.28
C GLU A 263 -6.88 14.12 -9.06
N PRO A 264 -7.64 13.22 -8.41
CA PRO A 264 -8.67 12.41 -9.07
C PRO A 264 -9.84 13.32 -9.49
N SER A 265 -9.81 13.77 -10.75
CA SER A 265 -10.77 14.77 -11.29
C SER A 265 -12.21 14.25 -11.39
N ASP A 266 -12.39 12.92 -11.46
CA ASP A 266 -13.68 12.24 -11.59
C ASP A 266 -14.22 11.68 -10.26
N ALA A 267 -13.45 11.82 -9.16
CA ALA A 267 -13.90 11.40 -7.84
C ALA A 267 -14.91 12.39 -7.26
N THR A 268 -16.01 11.89 -6.74
CA THR A 268 -17.03 12.69 -6.04
C THR A 268 -16.46 13.31 -4.75
N SER A 269 -17.08 14.39 -4.27
CA SER A 269 -16.67 15.01 -3.00
C SER A 269 -16.72 14.02 -1.82
N ALA A 270 -17.66 13.07 -1.82
CA ALA A 270 -17.77 12.04 -0.79
C ALA A 270 -16.61 11.04 -0.85
N GLU A 271 -16.20 10.60 -2.06
CA GLU A 271 -15.05 9.72 -2.26
C GLU A 271 -13.75 10.41 -1.87
N ARG A 272 -13.57 11.68 -2.27
CA ARG A 272 -12.39 12.47 -1.86
C ARG A 272 -12.31 12.62 -0.34
N ALA A 273 -13.41 12.91 0.31
CA ALA A 273 -13.47 13.01 1.78
C ALA A 273 -13.12 11.68 2.45
N ALA A 274 -13.67 10.55 1.96
CA ALA A 274 -13.36 9.22 2.49
C ALA A 274 -11.89 8.83 2.26
N ALA A 275 -11.35 9.13 1.07
CA ALA A 275 -9.95 8.89 0.73
C ALA A 275 -8.99 9.62 1.67
N ILE A 276 -9.22 10.91 1.92
CA ILE A 276 -8.39 11.73 2.82
C ILE A 276 -8.52 11.27 4.28
N ALA A 277 -9.74 10.92 4.68
CA ALA A 277 -10.00 10.57 6.07
C ALA A 277 -9.50 9.17 6.45
N GLU A 278 -9.66 8.16 5.58
CA GLU A 278 -9.50 6.77 5.99
C GLU A 278 -9.03 5.81 4.88
N GLU A 279 -9.55 5.93 3.64
CA GLU A 279 -9.37 4.88 2.63
C GLU A 279 -8.01 4.91 1.93
N GLY A 280 -7.41 6.09 1.79
CA GLY A 280 -6.32 6.28 0.83
C GLY A 280 -6.84 6.30 -0.61
N TRP A 281 -5.96 6.37 -1.58
CA TRP A 281 -6.30 6.38 -3.00
C TRP A 281 -5.14 5.84 -3.84
N ILE A 282 -5.44 5.26 -5.00
CA ILE A 282 -4.43 4.76 -5.95
C ILE A 282 -4.00 5.90 -6.88
N LEU A 283 -2.70 6.15 -6.99
CA LEU A 283 -2.13 7.18 -7.84
C LEU A 283 -2.53 6.99 -9.31
N GLY A 284 -3.02 8.05 -9.94
CA GLY A 284 -3.38 8.07 -11.36
C GLY A 284 -4.75 7.45 -11.68
N LEU A 285 -5.55 7.18 -10.66
CA LEU A 285 -6.92 6.67 -10.79
C LEU A 285 -7.92 7.81 -10.79
#